data_550e7fa3ac47b06685fbdabb27f8b789
#
_entry.id   550e7fa3ac47b06685fbdabb27f8b789
#
_cell.length_a   1.000
_cell.length_b   1.000
_cell.length_c   1.000
_cell.angle_alpha   90.00
_cell.angle_beta   90.00
_cell.angle_gamma   90.00
#
_symmetry.space_group_name_H-M   'P 1'
#
loop_
_entity.id
_entity.type
_entity.pdbx_description
1 polymer ?
#
loop_
_entity_poly.entity_id
_entity_poly.type
_entity_poly.pdbx_seq_one_letter_code
_entity_poly.pdbx_strand_id
1 'polypeptide(L)'
;MSMWFWQMLFGKNESGRVSDYFSPEMLAKVRDAVFEAEKNTSGEIRVKIIRECDEDLRFDADIYDDRRVYEQALREFEREGMHNTREKTGVLILLVLYEKRFQILADSGIYAKLSQEWWNHKAEVMA
;
A
#
# COMPACT_ATOMS: atom_id res chain seq x y z
N MET A 1 11.97 9.84 -5.62
CA MET A 1 11.37 8.52 -5.83
C MET A 1 12.24 7.71 -6.76
N SER A 2 12.46 6.47 -6.46
CA SER A 2 13.36 5.64 -7.26
C SER A 2 12.72 5.23 -8.59
N MET A 3 13.56 5.08 -9.61
CA MET A 3 13.13 4.66 -10.93
C MET A 3 12.46 3.28 -10.93
N TRP A 4 12.90 2.39 -10.04
CA TRP A 4 12.34 1.04 -9.98
C TRP A 4 10.85 1.05 -9.64
N PHE A 5 10.41 1.98 -8.80
CA PHE A 5 9.00 2.11 -8.44
C PHE A 5 8.15 2.41 -9.68
N TRP A 6 8.59 3.37 -10.49
CA TRP A 6 7.87 3.73 -11.70
C TRP A 6 7.86 2.59 -12.71
N GLN A 7 8.98 1.90 -12.85
CA GLN A 7 9.04 0.73 -13.72
C GLN A 7 8.11 -0.37 -13.25
N MET A 8 7.99 -0.57 -11.96
CA MET A 8 7.09 -1.56 -11.39
C MET A 8 5.63 -1.25 -11.70
N LEU A 9 5.24 0.03 -11.60
CA LEU A 9 3.85 0.43 -11.86
C LEU A 9 3.55 0.62 -13.35
N PHE A 10 4.51 1.09 -14.14
CA PHE A 10 4.29 1.54 -15.50
C PHE A 10 5.18 0.86 -16.56
N GLY A 11 6.05 -0.06 -16.18
CA GLY A 11 6.90 -0.81 -17.10
C GLY A 11 6.12 -1.90 -17.84
N LYS A 12 6.71 -2.45 -18.88
CA LYS A 12 6.00 -3.33 -19.81
C LYS A 12 5.46 -4.62 -19.20
N ASN A 13 6.19 -5.25 -18.27
CA ASN A 13 5.76 -6.54 -17.74
C ASN A 13 4.90 -6.41 -16.50
N GLU A 14 5.45 -5.78 -15.48
CA GLU A 14 4.75 -5.65 -14.19
C GLU A 14 3.62 -4.65 -14.28
N SER A 15 3.84 -3.53 -14.97
CA SER A 15 2.81 -2.50 -15.06
C SER A 15 1.68 -2.91 -15.97
N GLY A 16 1.93 -3.75 -16.98
CA GLY A 16 0.85 -4.31 -17.78
C GLY A 16 -0.14 -5.05 -16.90
N ARG A 17 0.38 -5.87 -15.99
CA ARG A 17 -0.46 -6.62 -15.05
C ARG A 17 -1.19 -5.70 -14.07
N VAL A 18 -0.51 -4.71 -13.53
CA VAL A 18 -1.13 -3.77 -12.58
C VAL A 18 -2.20 -2.94 -13.27
N SER A 19 -1.94 -2.45 -14.47
CA SER A 19 -2.89 -1.63 -15.20
C SER A 19 -4.12 -2.40 -15.66
N ASP A 20 -4.04 -3.73 -15.74
CA ASP A 20 -5.22 -4.56 -16.01
C ASP A 20 -6.19 -4.58 -14.84
N TYR A 21 -5.72 -4.32 -13.63
CA TYR A 21 -6.54 -4.40 -12.42
C TYR A 21 -6.83 -3.05 -11.79
N PHE A 22 -5.99 -2.05 -12.04
CA PHE A 22 -6.15 -0.72 -11.44
C PHE A 22 -6.33 0.32 -12.53
N SER A 23 -7.36 1.16 -12.36
CA SER A 23 -7.62 2.26 -13.28
C SER A 23 -6.50 3.31 -13.20
N PRO A 24 -6.37 4.17 -14.23
CA PRO A 24 -5.42 5.28 -14.17
C PRO A 24 -5.64 6.19 -12.95
N GLU A 25 -6.90 6.42 -12.57
CA GLU A 25 -7.21 7.22 -11.38
C GLU A 25 -6.70 6.56 -10.11
N MET A 26 -6.86 5.25 -9.98
CA MET A 26 -6.38 4.51 -8.82
C MET A 26 -4.86 4.53 -8.76
N LEU A 27 -4.19 4.34 -9.89
CA LEU A 27 -2.73 4.39 -9.95
C LEU A 27 -2.21 5.78 -9.60
N ALA A 28 -2.93 6.82 -9.99
CA ALA A 28 -2.58 8.19 -9.63
C ALA A 28 -2.69 8.39 -8.11
N LYS A 29 -3.69 7.80 -7.47
CA LYS A 29 -3.83 7.86 -6.01
C LYS A 29 -2.67 7.16 -5.31
N VAL A 30 -2.24 6.01 -5.84
CA VAL A 30 -1.08 5.29 -5.31
C VAL A 30 0.18 6.15 -5.45
N ARG A 31 0.39 6.75 -6.61
CA ARG A 31 1.52 7.64 -6.85
C ARG A 31 1.54 8.80 -5.86
N ASP A 32 0.40 9.45 -5.68
CA ASP A 32 0.30 10.59 -4.79
C ASP A 32 0.57 10.19 -3.34
N ALA A 33 0.10 9.02 -2.95
CA ALA A 33 0.36 8.48 -1.61
C ALA A 33 1.84 8.24 -1.37
N VAL A 34 2.55 7.72 -2.38
CA VAL A 34 3.99 7.50 -2.28
C VAL A 34 4.73 8.83 -2.17
N PHE A 35 4.37 9.81 -2.99
CA PHE A 35 4.96 11.15 -2.92
C PHE A 35 4.79 11.77 -1.53
N GLU A 36 3.58 11.69 -1.00
CA GLU A 36 3.29 12.26 0.32
C GLU A 36 4.10 11.56 1.41
N ALA A 37 4.19 10.24 1.34
CA ALA A 37 4.98 9.47 2.30
C ALA A 37 6.46 9.85 2.23
N GLU A 38 7.01 10.00 1.03
CA GLU A 38 8.40 10.38 0.85
C GLU A 38 8.71 11.79 1.38
N LYS A 39 7.75 12.71 1.29
CA LYS A 39 7.91 14.05 1.84
C LYS A 39 7.99 14.06 3.36
N ASN A 40 7.29 13.13 4.00
CA ASN A 40 7.09 13.16 5.45
C ASN A 40 7.93 12.16 6.22
N THR A 41 8.76 11.36 5.52
CA THR A 41 9.62 10.41 6.20
C THR A 41 10.91 10.18 5.42
N SER A 42 12.00 10.00 6.17
CA SER A 42 13.24 9.46 5.63
C SER A 42 13.32 7.95 5.86
N GLY A 43 12.27 7.37 6.42
CA GLY A 43 12.21 5.96 6.73
C GLY A 43 12.01 5.10 5.48
N GLU A 44 11.85 3.82 5.69
CA GLU A 44 11.69 2.88 4.62
C GLU A 44 10.27 2.91 4.07
N ILE A 45 10.16 3.07 2.74
CA ILE A 45 8.88 2.99 2.04
C ILE A 45 8.96 1.78 1.12
N ARG A 46 8.01 0.88 1.23
CA ARG A 46 7.97 -0.31 0.41
C ARG A 46 6.61 -0.46 -0.26
N VAL A 47 6.63 -0.74 -1.55
CA VAL A 47 5.43 -1.04 -2.30
C VAL A 47 5.47 -2.54 -2.62
N LYS A 48 4.39 -3.24 -2.27
CA LYS A 48 4.28 -4.67 -2.53
C LYS A 48 3.02 -4.94 -3.34
N ILE A 49 3.15 -5.74 -4.38
CA ILE A 49 2.05 -6.12 -5.25
C ILE A 49 1.83 -7.61 -5.09
N ILE A 50 0.62 -8.00 -4.71
CA ILE A 50 0.25 -9.41 -4.60
C ILE A 50 -0.98 -9.66 -5.45
N ARG A 51 -1.16 -10.90 -5.87
CA ARG A 51 -2.28 -11.28 -6.72
C ARG A 51 -3.58 -11.31 -5.93
N GLU A 52 -3.56 -11.89 -4.75
CA GLU A 52 -4.75 -12.08 -3.92
C GLU A 52 -4.36 -12.19 -2.46
N CYS A 53 -5.34 -12.02 -1.58
CA CYS A 53 -5.14 -12.19 -0.15
C CYS A 53 -4.91 -13.66 0.20
N ASP A 54 -4.42 -13.90 1.42
CA ASP A 54 -4.25 -15.26 1.93
C ASP A 54 -5.57 -16.01 1.93
N GLU A 55 -5.50 -17.32 1.78
CA GLU A 55 -6.68 -18.18 1.62
C GLU A 55 -7.69 -18.04 2.76
N ASP A 56 -7.23 -18.00 3.99
CA ASP A 56 -8.12 -17.87 5.14
C ASP A 56 -8.90 -16.55 5.12
N LEU A 57 -8.29 -15.48 4.60
CA LEU A 57 -8.97 -14.20 4.45
C LEU A 57 -9.94 -14.20 3.28
N ARG A 58 -9.56 -14.86 2.18
CA ARG A 58 -10.41 -14.90 0.98
C ARG A 58 -11.72 -15.62 1.22
N PHE A 59 -11.70 -16.67 2.02
CA PHE A 59 -12.86 -17.51 2.26
C PHE A 59 -13.62 -17.16 3.54
N ASP A 60 -13.26 -16.09 4.21
CA ASP A 60 -13.99 -15.61 5.38
C ASP A 60 -15.16 -14.74 4.91
N ALA A 61 -16.36 -15.30 4.98
CA ALA A 61 -17.59 -14.61 4.52
C ALA A 61 -17.97 -13.42 5.40
N ASP A 62 -17.41 -13.32 6.59
CA ASP A 62 -17.72 -12.25 7.53
C ASP A 62 -16.82 -11.02 7.35
N ILE A 63 -15.84 -11.10 6.45
CA ILE A 63 -14.90 -10.01 6.21
C ILE A 63 -15.24 -9.30 4.90
N TYR A 64 -15.43 -7.98 4.96
CA TYR A 64 -15.61 -7.14 3.77
C TYR A 64 -14.27 -6.95 3.06
N ASP A 65 -14.32 -6.59 1.77
CA ASP A 65 -13.12 -6.43 0.94
C ASP A 65 -12.11 -5.47 1.54
N ASP A 66 -12.56 -4.32 2.06
CA ASP A 66 -11.66 -3.34 2.67
C ASP A 66 -10.95 -3.92 3.88
N ARG A 67 -11.70 -4.64 4.73
CA ARG A 67 -11.14 -5.26 5.92
C ARG A 67 -10.18 -6.38 5.55
N ARG A 68 -10.51 -7.14 4.51
CA ARG A 68 -9.66 -8.23 4.02
C ARG A 68 -8.30 -7.70 3.59
N VAL A 69 -8.31 -6.62 2.80
CA VAL A 69 -7.06 -6.02 2.31
C VAL A 69 -6.27 -5.40 3.46
N TYR A 70 -6.94 -4.78 4.42
CA TYR A 70 -6.29 -4.25 5.61
C TYR A 70 -5.60 -5.35 6.42
N GLU A 71 -6.29 -6.45 6.68
CA GLU A 71 -5.71 -7.57 7.42
C GLU A 71 -4.52 -8.16 6.66
N GLN A 72 -4.63 -8.27 5.34
CA GLN A 72 -3.52 -8.75 4.53
C GLN A 72 -2.32 -7.80 4.62
N ALA A 73 -2.58 -6.50 4.63
CA ALA A 73 -1.51 -5.51 4.76
C ALA A 73 -0.79 -5.62 6.09
N LEU A 74 -1.51 -5.89 7.18
CA LEU A 74 -0.89 -6.12 8.49
C LEU A 74 0.06 -7.31 8.43
N ARG A 75 -0.36 -8.40 7.80
CA ARG A 75 0.48 -9.59 7.63
C ARG A 75 1.72 -9.30 6.80
N GLU A 76 1.53 -8.59 5.69
CA GLU A 76 2.65 -8.27 4.81
C GLU A 76 3.63 -7.30 5.47
N PHE A 77 3.12 -6.36 6.27
CA PHE A 77 3.95 -5.43 7.03
C PHE A 77 4.90 -6.22 7.94
N GLU A 78 4.38 -7.22 8.63
CA GLU A 78 5.19 -8.07 9.49
C GLU A 78 6.15 -8.96 8.70
N ARG A 79 5.65 -9.59 7.62
CA ARG A 79 6.48 -10.45 6.76
C ARG A 79 7.66 -9.71 6.17
N GLU A 80 7.46 -8.44 5.80
CA GLU A 80 8.51 -7.62 5.21
C GLU A 80 9.43 -6.98 6.25
N GLY A 81 9.18 -7.25 7.52
CA GLY A 81 10.00 -6.70 8.60
C GLY A 81 9.93 -5.20 8.74
N MET A 82 8.80 -4.59 8.37
CA MET A 82 8.65 -3.14 8.38
C MET A 82 8.74 -2.53 9.78
N HIS A 83 8.53 -3.34 10.83
CA HIS A 83 8.69 -2.89 12.22
C HIS A 83 10.15 -2.77 12.64
N ASN A 84 11.09 -3.25 11.84
CA ASN A 84 12.50 -3.32 12.20
C ASN A 84 13.27 -2.03 11.88
N THR A 85 12.60 -0.90 11.88
CA THR A 85 13.26 0.39 11.72
C THR A 85 13.51 1.02 13.08
N ARG A 86 14.60 1.79 13.17
CA ARG A 86 15.03 2.39 14.45
C ARG A 86 13.96 3.29 15.04
N GLU A 87 13.33 4.10 14.22
CA GLU A 87 12.38 5.11 14.69
C GLU A 87 10.93 4.74 14.41
N LYS A 88 10.67 3.51 14.01
CA LYS A 88 9.34 3.03 13.66
C LYS A 88 8.71 3.88 12.56
N THR A 89 9.46 4.08 11.47
CA THR A 89 9.08 4.95 10.37
C THR A 89 8.81 4.20 9.07
N GLY A 90 8.57 2.90 9.14
CA GLY A 90 8.26 2.11 7.96
C GLY A 90 6.88 2.43 7.40
N VAL A 91 6.77 2.46 6.09
CA VAL A 91 5.50 2.64 5.38
C VAL A 91 5.39 1.55 4.33
N LEU A 92 4.31 0.80 4.36
CA LEU A 92 4.00 -0.23 3.38
C LEU A 92 2.79 0.21 2.54
N ILE A 93 2.92 0.09 1.23
CA ILE A 93 1.81 0.30 0.31
C ILE A 93 1.58 -1.03 -0.38
N LEU A 94 0.46 -1.67 -0.08
CA LEU A 94 0.10 -2.97 -0.61
C LEU A 94 -0.96 -2.83 -1.69
N LEU A 95 -0.68 -3.38 -2.87
CA LEU A 95 -1.66 -3.47 -3.95
C LEU A 95 -2.09 -4.92 -4.09
N VAL A 96 -3.40 -5.17 -4.03
CA VAL A 96 -3.97 -6.50 -4.21
C VAL A 96 -4.74 -6.52 -5.52
N LEU A 97 -4.27 -7.29 -6.48
CA LEU A 97 -4.78 -7.24 -7.85
C LEU A 97 -6.23 -7.71 -7.97
N TYR A 98 -6.55 -8.86 -7.43
CA TYR A 98 -7.90 -9.42 -7.56
C TYR A 98 -8.96 -8.60 -6.84
N GLU A 99 -8.62 -8.06 -5.67
CA GLU A 99 -9.54 -7.19 -4.93
C GLU A 99 -9.64 -5.81 -5.57
N LYS A 100 -8.67 -5.47 -6.43
CA LYS A 100 -8.57 -4.14 -7.06
C LYS A 100 -8.54 -3.02 -6.03
N ARG A 101 -7.79 -3.24 -4.97
CA ARG A 101 -7.68 -2.32 -3.83
C ARG A 101 -6.23 -2.19 -3.40
N PHE A 102 -5.93 -1.08 -2.76
CA PHE A 102 -4.65 -0.93 -2.13
C PHE A 102 -4.81 -0.41 -0.71
N GLN A 103 -3.82 -0.69 0.11
CA GLN A 103 -3.81 -0.32 1.51
C GLN A 103 -2.47 0.29 1.87
N ILE A 104 -2.50 1.36 2.64
CA ILE A 104 -1.29 2.01 3.15
C ILE A 104 -1.24 1.77 4.64
N LEU A 105 -0.11 1.26 5.13
CA LEU A 105 0.15 1.11 6.56
C LEU A 105 1.43 1.84 6.91
N ALA A 106 1.36 2.66 7.95
CA ALA A 106 2.51 3.37 8.48
C ALA A 106 2.74 2.95 9.92
N ASP A 107 4.01 2.73 10.27
CA ASP A 107 4.37 2.39 11.64
C ASP A 107 4.18 3.60 12.56
N SER A 108 4.20 3.34 13.86
CA SER A 108 3.85 4.34 14.89
C SER A 108 4.65 5.63 14.81
N GLY A 109 5.91 5.58 14.41
CA GLY A 109 6.76 6.77 14.29
C GLY A 109 6.35 7.73 13.18
N ILE A 110 5.53 7.25 12.24
CA ILE A 110 5.08 8.06 11.10
C ILE A 110 3.79 8.80 11.39
N TYR A 111 2.91 8.22 12.21
CA TYR A 111 1.59 8.80 12.46
C TYR A 111 1.65 10.27 12.86
N ALA A 112 2.63 10.63 13.70
CA ALA A 112 2.76 12.00 14.16
C ALA A 112 3.36 12.95 13.12
N LYS A 113 3.97 12.41 12.06
CA LYS A 113 4.67 13.19 11.05
C LYS A 113 3.85 13.46 9.80
N LEU A 114 2.80 12.66 9.58
CA LEU A 114 1.97 12.81 8.38
C LEU A 114 0.88 13.84 8.62
N SER A 115 0.53 14.59 7.56
CA SER A 115 -0.48 15.62 7.67
C SER A 115 -1.87 15.03 7.82
N GLN A 116 -2.78 15.83 8.38
CA GLN A 116 -4.19 15.45 8.46
C GLN A 116 -4.79 15.23 7.08
N GLU A 117 -4.35 16.03 6.12
CA GLU A 117 -4.78 15.88 4.73
C GLU A 117 -4.42 14.52 4.16
N TRP A 118 -3.21 14.04 4.46
CA TRP A 118 -2.79 12.72 4.02
C TRP A 118 -3.69 11.62 4.59
N TRP A 119 -4.01 11.72 5.89
CA TRP A 119 -4.88 10.74 6.54
C TRP A 119 -6.29 10.77 5.96
N ASN A 120 -6.80 11.93 5.63
CA ASN A 120 -8.12 12.06 5.00
C ASN A 120 -8.12 11.42 3.61
N HIS A 121 -7.07 11.66 2.85
CA HIS A 121 -6.90 11.07 1.52
C HIS A 121 -6.80 9.54 1.60
N LYS A 122 -6.09 9.05 2.61
CA LYS A 122 -5.97 7.62 2.85
C LYS A 122 -7.34 6.98 3.11
N ALA A 123 -8.21 7.67 3.85
CA ALA A 123 -9.56 7.17 4.11
C ALA A 123 -10.36 7.01 2.82
N GLU A 124 -10.23 7.95 1.89
CA GLU A 124 -10.89 7.82 0.58
C GLU A 124 -10.36 6.64 -0.20
N VAL A 125 -9.07 6.44 -0.18
CA VAL A 125 -8.40 5.37 -0.92
C VAL A 125 -8.83 4.01 -0.40
N MET A 126 -9.06 3.89 0.90
CA MET A 126 -9.44 2.64 1.54
C MET A 126 -10.93 2.29 1.34
N ALA A 127 -11.72 3.27 1.02
CA ALA A 127 -13.13 3.04 0.76
C ALA A 127 -13.34 2.41 -0.60
#